data_8d629697f8d9e2d2e080eaa5acd15d14
#
_entry.id   8d629697f8d9e2d2e080eaa5acd15d14
#
_cell.length_a   1.000
_cell.length_b   1.000
_cell.length_c   1.000
_cell.angle_alpha   90.00
_cell.angle_beta   90.00
_cell.angle_gamma   90.00
#
_symmetry.space_group_name_H-M   'P 1'
#
loop_
_entity.id
_entity.type
_entity.pdbx_description
1 polymer ?
#
loop_
_entity_poly.entity_id
_entity_poly.type
_entity_poly.pdbx_seq_one_letter_code
_entity_poly.pdbx_strand_id
1 'polypeptide(L)'
;MQKKEYEDDVLMLGGHPFHSRFILGSGKFSLSLIQTVMEYGGSEIATIALRRANADSKENILDFLPKNITLLPNTSGARNAEEAIRIARLSRELGCGDFVKVEIIHETKYLLPDNNETVKATEILAKEGFVVLPYMYPDLYAARDLVNAGAAAVMPLASPI
;
A
#
# COMPACT_ATOMS: atom_id res chain seq x y z
N MET A 1 19.36 5.59 33.64
CA MET A 1 19.13 5.96 32.24
C MET A 1 17.71 6.53 32.16
N GLN A 2 17.57 7.84 31.99
CA GLN A 2 16.26 8.46 31.79
C GLN A 2 15.75 8.00 30.42
N LYS A 3 14.56 7.34 30.39
CA LYS A 3 13.79 7.18 29.16
C LYS A 3 13.48 8.60 28.68
N LYS A 4 14.07 9.04 27.55
CA LYS A 4 13.53 10.18 26.79
C LYS A 4 12.11 9.74 26.40
N GLU A 5 11.10 10.37 27.01
CA GLU A 5 9.77 10.40 26.45
C GLU A 5 9.94 11.04 25.05
N TYR A 6 9.81 10.23 24.01
CA TYR A 6 9.63 10.75 22.66
C TYR A 6 8.22 11.32 22.67
N GLU A 7 8.10 12.63 22.80
CA GLU A 7 6.89 13.36 22.48
C GLU A 7 6.36 12.85 21.14
N ASP A 8 5.09 12.57 21.08
CA ASP A 8 4.31 11.93 20.02
C ASP A 8 4.86 12.14 18.59
N ASP A 9 5.76 11.27 18.16
CA ASP A 9 6.26 11.25 16.79
C ASP A 9 5.24 10.55 15.89
N VAL A 10 4.15 11.26 15.60
CA VAL A 10 3.04 10.76 14.78
C VAL A 10 3.31 10.99 13.30
N LEU A 11 3.27 9.91 12.51
CA LEU A 11 3.28 9.96 11.06
C LEU A 11 1.86 10.22 10.55
N MET A 12 1.67 11.29 9.79
CA MET A 12 0.39 11.58 9.14
C MET A 12 0.40 11.11 7.68
N LEU A 13 -0.50 10.19 7.32
CA LEU A 13 -0.71 9.74 5.94
C LEU A 13 -2.17 10.00 5.54
N GLY A 14 -2.38 10.88 4.57
CA GLY A 14 -3.73 11.22 4.10
C GLY A 14 -4.69 11.67 5.21
N GLY A 15 -4.17 12.36 6.24
CA GLY A 15 -4.95 12.82 7.39
C GLY A 15 -5.14 11.78 8.51
N HIS A 16 -4.60 10.56 8.35
CA HIS A 16 -4.67 9.50 9.36
C HIS A 16 -3.36 9.45 10.17
N PRO A 17 -3.42 9.41 11.52
CA PRO A 17 -2.25 9.32 12.38
C PRO A 17 -1.76 7.87 12.52
N PHE A 18 -0.45 7.68 12.48
CA PHE A 18 0.23 6.41 12.73
C PHE A 18 1.41 6.62 13.66
N HIS A 19 1.59 5.71 14.63
CA HIS A 19 2.70 5.72 15.58
C HIS A 19 3.85 4.83 15.12
N SER A 20 3.59 3.95 14.15
CA SER A 20 4.59 3.09 13.53
C SER A 20 4.87 3.52 12.09
N ARG A 21 6.15 3.54 11.70
CA ARG A 21 6.59 3.72 10.31
C ARG A 21 6.78 2.38 9.59
N PHE A 22 6.47 1.28 10.27
CA PHE A 22 6.62 -0.05 9.71
C PHE A 22 5.35 -0.48 8.98
N ILE A 23 5.44 -0.67 7.66
CA ILE A 23 4.38 -1.23 6.81
C ILE A 23 4.70 -2.69 6.57
N LEU A 24 3.82 -3.59 7.00
CA LEU A 24 4.01 -5.02 6.81
C LEU A 24 3.68 -5.43 5.38
N GLY A 25 4.64 -6.09 4.71
CA GLY A 25 4.40 -6.80 3.45
C GLY A 25 3.89 -8.22 3.71
N SER A 26 2.69 -8.54 3.24
CA SER A 26 2.10 -9.87 3.47
C SER A 26 2.34 -10.88 2.33
N GLY A 27 3.01 -10.45 1.26
CA GLY A 27 3.01 -11.16 -0.03
C GLY A 27 3.72 -12.51 -0.08
N LYS A 28 4.70 -12.77 0.79
CA LYS A 28 5.56 -13.97 0.74
C LYS A 28 5.64 -14.75 2.06
N PHE A 29 4.96 -14.30 3.10
CA PHE A 29 5.07 -14.89 4.43
C PHE A 29 3.93 -15.88 4.73
N SER A 30 4.20 -16.83 5.63
CA SER A 30 3.17 -17.70 6.19
C SER A 30 2.23 -16.90 7.10
N LEU A 31 0.98 -17.36 7.22
CA LEU A 31 -0.02 -16.67 8.04
C LEU A 31 0.43 -16.57 9.51
N SER A 32 1.10 -17.60 10.04
CA SER A 32 1.64 -17.61 11.41
C SER A 32 2.74 -16.56 11.59
N LEU A 33 3.60 -16.35 10.59
CA LEU A 33 4.63 -15.31 10.65
C LEU A 33 4.01 -13.91 10.60
N ILE A 34 3.00 -13.71 9.74
CA ILE A 34 2.25 -12.45 9.69
C ILE A 34 1.68 -12.11 11.06
N GLN A 35 1.02 -13.08 11.71
CA GLN A 35 0.44 -12.91 13.03
C GLN A 35 1.50 -12.54 14.08
N THR A 36 2.65 -13.24 14.08
CA THR A 36 3.77 -12.93 14.98
C THR A 36 4.33 -11.53 14.75
N VAL A 37 4.53 -11.12 13.49
CA VAL A 37 5.04 -9.78 13.16
C VAL A 37 4.03 -8.69 13.54
N MET A 38 2.74 -8.94 13.41
CA MET A 38 1.71 -8.00 13.85
C MET A 38 1.71 -7.85 15.38
N GLU A 39 1.88 -8.95 16.13
CA GLU A 39 1.87 -8.93 17.58
C GLU A 39 3.11 -8.22 18.17
N TYR A 40 4.29 -8.48 17.61
CA TYR A 40 5.57 -8.01 18.18
C TYR A 40 6.21 -6.87 17.41
N GLY A 41 5.88 -6.69 16.12
CA GLY A 41 6.48 -5.67 15.23
C GLY A 41 5.82 -4.30 15.30
N GLY A 42 4.66 -4.18 15.92
CA GLY A 42 3.95 -2.90 16.08
C GLY A 42 3.53 -2.25 14.75
N SER A 43 3.32 -3.03 13.68
CA SER A 43 2.84 -2.49 12.42
C SER A 43 1.37 -2.10 12.52
N GLU A 44 1.04 -0.91 12.04
CA GLU A 44 -0.34 -0.40 11.97
C GLU A 44 -0.92 -0.46 10.55
N ILE A 45 -0.08 -0.77 9.56
CA ILE A 45 -0.46 -0.90 8.16
C ILE A 45 0.04 -2.22 7.60
N ALA A 46 -0.83 -2.95 6.90
CA ALA A 46 -0.46 -4.20 6.20
C ALA A 46 -0.82 -4.12 4.71
N THR A 47 0.16 -4.39 3.84
CA THR A 47 -0.11 -4.53 2.40
C THR A 47 -0.77 -5.86 2.12
N ILE A 48 -1.77 -5.87 1.25
CA ILE A 48 -2.45 -7.07 0.78
C ILE A 48 -2.59 -7.05 -0.75
N ALA A 49 -2.43 -8.22 -1.37
CA ALA A 49 -2.75 -8.38 -2.79
C ALA A 49 -4.14 -9.01 -2.91
N LEU A 50 -5.09 -8.32 -3.56
CA LEU A 50 -6.46 -8.82 -3.72
C LEU A 50 -6.54 -10.22 -4.36
N ARG A 51 -5.59 -10.56 -5.23
CA ARG A 51 -5.50 -11.91 -5.82
C ARG A 51 -5.34 -13.02 -4.78
N ARG A 52 -4.87 -12.69 -3.57
CA ARG A 52 -4.66 -13.63 -2.46
C ARG A 52 -5.77 -13.60 -1.41
N ALA A 53 -6.65 -12.61 -1.47
CA ALA A 53 -7.85 -12.53 -0.66
C ALA A 53 -9.02 -13.31 -1.31
N ASN A 54 -8.73 -14.47 -1.91
CA ASN A 54 -9.77 -15.31 -2.52
C ASN A 54 -10.65 -15.92 -1.43
N ALA A 55 -11.94 -15.67 -1.55
CA ALA A 55 -12.98 -16.23 -0.68
C ALA A 55 -13.03 -17.77 -0.67
N ASP A 56 -12.42 -18.43 -1.65
CA ASP A 56 -12.37 -19.89 -1.79
C ASP A 56 -11.15 -20.54 -1.12
N SER A 57 -10.20 -19.76 -0.60
CA SER A 57 -9.09 -20.33 0.18
C SER A 57 -9.61 -20.69 1.57
N LYS A 58 -9.31 -21.92 2.03
CA LYS A 58 -9.66 -22.39 3.39
C LYS A 58 -9.13 -21.49 4.52
N GLU A 59 -8.22 -20.58 4.22
CA GLU A 59 -7.63 -19.62 5.14
C GLU A 59 -7.54 -18.26 4.42
N ASN A 60 -8.32 -17.29 4.91
CA ASN A 60 -8.26 -15.92 4.41
C ASN A 60 -7.25 -15.13 5.25
N ILE A 61 -6.31 -14.44 4.60
CA ILE A 61 -5.31 -13.61 5.28
C ILE A 61 -5.95 -12.59 6.23
N LEU A 62 -7.15 -12.12 5.92
CA LEU A 62 -7.87 -11.14 6.73
C LEU A 62 -8.25 -11.69 8.12
N ASP A 63 -8.39 -13.02 8.27
CA ASP A 63 -8.71 -13.66 9.54
C ASP A 63 -7.52 -13.65 10.52
N PHE A 64 -6.31 -13.43 10.01
CA PHE A 64 -5.07 -13.39 10.78
C PHE A 64 -4.56 -11.98 11.08
N LEU A 65 -5.25 -10.96 10.55
CA LEU A 65 -4.91 -9.57 10.81
C LEU A 65 -5.75 -8.99 11.95
N PRO A 66 -5.17 -8.15 12.83
CA PRO A 66 -5.93 -7.43 13.83
C PRO A 66 -7.03 -6.58 13.20
N LYS A 67 -8.20 -6.51 13.84
CA LYS A 67 -9.35 -5.75 13.31
C LYS A 67 -9.12 -4.25 13.16
N ASN A 68 -8.14 -3.72 13.89
CA ASN A 68 -7.78 -2.30 13.88
C ASN A 68 -6.62 -1.97 12.93
N ILE A 69 -6.14 -2.96 12.15
CA ILE A 69 -5.08 -2.72 11.17
C ILE A 69 -5.61 -1.91 9.98
N THR A 70 -4.82 -0.97 9.51
CA THR A 70 -5.09 -0.31 8.23
C THR A 70 -4.65 -1.23 7.09
N LEU A 71 -5.60 -1.64 6.26
CA LEU A 71 -5.30 -2.43 5.07
C LEU A 71 -4.78 -1.50 3.97
N LEU A 72 -3.71 -1.92 3.32
CA LEU A 72 -3.12 -1.24 2.17
C LEU A 72 -3.13 -2.19 0.97
N PRO A 73 -4.30 -2.39 0.31
CA PRO A 73 -4.38 -3.22 -0.88
C PRO A 73 -3.50 -2.66 -1.98
N ASN A 74 -2.79 -3.54 -2.70
CA ASN A 74 -2.00 -3.16 -3.85
C ASN A 74 -2.72 -3.52 -5.17
N THR A 75 -2.41 -2.77 -6.21
CA THR A 75 -2.93 -3.02 -7.56
C THR A 75 -2.02 -3.94 -8.37
N SER A 76 -1.25 -4.78 -7.70
CA SER A 76 -0.30 -5.71 -8.33
C SER A 76 -0.92 -6.51 -9.46
N GLY A 77 -0.25 -6.49 -10.59
CA GLY A 77 -0.68 -7.08 -11.85
C GLY A 77 -1.41 -6.14 -12.78
N ALA A 78 -1.68 -4.89 -12.38
CA ALA A 78 -2.11 -3.86 -13.30
C ALA A 78 -0.98 -3.50 -14.27
N ARG A 79 -1.33 -3.36 -15.54
CA ARG A 79 -0.41 -3.01 -16.62
C ARG A 79 -0.54 -1.56 -17.07
N ASN A 80 -1.61 -0.90 -16.65
CA ASN A 80 -1.95 0.49 -17.00
C ASN A 80 -2.79 1.11 -15.88
N ALA A 81 -3.03 2.40 -15.99
CA ALA A 81 -3.82 3.17 -15.01
C ALA A 81 -5.26 2.65 -14.87
N GLU A 82 -5.91 2.29 -15.97
CA GLU A 82 -7.30 1.83 -15.96
C GLU A 82 -7.46 0.53 -15.14
N GLU A 83 -6.56 -0.42 -15.34
CA GLU A 83 -6.56 -1.66 -14.56
C GLU A 83 -6.30 -1.40 -13.08
N ALA A 84 -5.35 -0.52 -12.74
CA ALA A 84 -5.05 -0.15 -11.36
C ALA A 84 -6.24 0.50 -10.66
N ILE A 85 -6.90 1.45 -11.33
CA ILE A 85 -8.10 2.13 -10.83
C ILE A 85 -9.22 1.12 -10.57
N ARG A 86 -9.46 0.20 -11.51
CA ARG A 86 -10.47 -0.84 -11.35
C ARG A 86 -10.18 -1.73 -10.13
N ILE A 87 -8.92 -2.15 -9.93
CA ILE A 87 -8.53 -2.96 -8.78
C ILE A 87 -8.70 -2.18 -7.48
N ALA A 88 -8.31 -0.90 -7.44
CA ALA A 88 -8.48 -0.06 -6.26
C ALA A 88 -9.96 0.11 -5.87
N ARG A 89 -10.83 0.40 -6.83
CA ARG A 89 -12.28 0.50 -6.59
C ARG A 89 -12.85 -0.82 -6.07
N LEU A 90 -12.46 -1.95 -6.67
CA LEU A 90 -12.87 -3.28 -6.21
C LEU A 90 -12.42 -3.54 -4.77
N SER A 91 -11.21 -3.13 -4.38
CA SER A 91 -10.74 -3.31 -3.00
C SER A 91 -11.57 -2.52 -2.00
N ARG A 92 -12.00 -1.31 -2.35
CA ARG A 92 -12.90 -0.49 -1.52
C ARG A 92 -14.27 -1.17 -1.37
N GLU A 93 -14.85 -1.67 -2.46
CA GLU A 93 -16.13 -2.40 -2.43
C GLU A 93 -16.07 -3.68 -1.58
N LEU A 94 -14.91 -4.33 -1.53
CA LEU A 94 -14.65 -5.49 -0.68
C LEU A 94 -14.38 -5.13 0.80
N GLY A 95 -14.47 -3.84 1.17
CA GLY A 95 -14.33 -3.39 2.55
C GLY A 95 -12.89 -3.18 3.02
N CYS A 96 -11.91 -3.10 2.11
CA CYS A 96 -10.51 -2.85 2.48
C CYS A 96 -10.22 -1.39 2.88
N GLY A 97 -11.23 -0.51 2.84
CA GLY A 97 -11.07 0.91 3.16
C GLY A 97 -10.52 1.73 1.99
N ASP A 98 -10.03 2.94 2.31
CA ASP A 98 -9.67 3.94 1.29
C ASP A 98 -8.17 4.00 0.98
N PHE A 99 -7.32 3.32 1.74
CA PHE A 99 -5.90 3.23 1.45
C PHE A 99 -5.64 2.34 0.24
N VAL A 100 -4.71 2.75 -0.63
CA VAL A 100 -4.30 1.94 -1.78
C VAL A 100 -2.83 2.16 -2.11
N LYS A 101 -2.09 1.05 -2.32
CA LYS A 101 -0.77 1.07 -2.94
C LYS A 101 -0.92 0.87 -4.44
N VAL A 102 -0.75 1.95 -5.20
CA VAL A 102 -0.78 1.87 -6.66
C VAL A 102 0.51 1.24 -7.15
N GLU A 103 0.40 0.12 -7.85
CA GLU A 103 1.50 -0.64 -8.42
C GLU A 103 1.13 -1.01 -9.86
N ILE A 104 1.82 -0.39 -10.84
CA ILE A 104 1.60 -0.60 -12.27
C ILE A 104 2.91 -1.03 -12.89
N ILE A 105 2.94 -2.26 -13.40
CA ILE A 105 4.12 -2.85 -14.02
C ILE A 105 3.74 -3.35 -15.41
N HIS A 106 4.08 -2.55 -16.41
CA HIS A 106 3.80 -2.86 -17.80
C HIS A 106 4.72 -3.96 -18.34
N GLU A 107 6.00 -3.88 -17.98
CA GLU A 107 7.07 -4.74 -18.49
C GLU A 107 7.39 -5.85 -17.49
N THR A 108 7.21 -7.11 -17.92
CA THR A 108 7.30 -8.27 -17.02
C THR A 108 8.71 -8.87 -16.86
N LYS A 109 9.65 -8.43 -17.70
CA LYS A 109 11.02 -8.96 -17.64
C LYS A 109 11.85 -8.35 -16.51
N TYR A 110 11.72 -7.02 -16.32
CA TYR A 110 12.50 -6.28 -15.31
C TYR A 110 11.65 -5.86 -14.12
N LEU A 111 10.32 -5.97 -14.20
CA LEU A 111 9.36 -5.65 -13.16
C LEU A 111 9.50 -4.23 -12.62
N LEU A 112 9.81 -3.28 -13.50
CA LEU A 112 9.93 -1.86 -13.13
C LEU A 112 8.57 -1.16 -13.19
N PRO A 113 8.25 -0.30 -12.21
CA PRO A 113 7.02 0.47 -12.22
C PRO A 113 7.00 1.51 -13.34
N ASP A 114 5.82 1.70 -13.95
CA ASP A 114 5.56 2.72 -14.94
C ASP A 114 5.11 4.01 -14.24
N ASN A 115 6.01 5.00 -14.16
CA ASN A 115 5.72 6.26 -13.47
C ASN A 115 4.60 7.06 -14.14
N ASN A 116 4.51 7.06 -15.47
CA ASN A 116 3.50 7.83 -16.18
C ASN A 116 2.08 7.30 -15.92
N GLU A 117 1.91 5.99 -16.02
CA GLU A 117 0.62 5.35 -15.71
C GLU A 117 0.29 5.48 -14.22
N THR A 118 1.30 5.43 -13.35
CA THR A 118 1.13 5.60 -11.91
C THR A 118 0.64 7.01 -11.54
N VAL A 119 1.16 8.07 -12.20
CA VAL A 119 0.67 9.46 -12.01
C VAL A 119 -0.79 9.58 -12.42
N LYS A 120 -1.18 9.05 -13.58
CA LYS A 120 -2.58 9.07 -14.06
C LYS A 120 -3.53 8.37 -13.08
N ALA A 121 -3.17 7.19 -12.63
CA ALA A 121 -3.99 6.44 -11.66
C ALA A 121 -4.11 7.18 -10.33
N THR A 122 -2.99 7.75 -9.85
CA THR A 122 -2.95 8.51 -8.59
C THR A 122 -3.89 9.70 -8.64
N GLU A 123 -3.86 10.49 -9.72
CA GLU A 123 -4.72 11.68 -9.87
C GLU A 123 -6.21 11.33 -9.78
N ILE A 124 -6.62 10.26 -10.46
CA ILE A 124 -8.03 9.84 -10.48
C ILE A 124 -8.43 9.31 -9.11
N LEU A 125 -7.64 8.42 -8.51
CA LEU A 125 -7.96 7.81 -7.23
C LEU A 125 -7.95 8.82 -6.08
N ALA A 126 -7.01 9.78 -6.07
CA ALA A 126 -6.97 10.85 -5.08
C ALA A 126 -8.23 11.73 -5.16
N LYS A 127 -8.71 12.08 -6.36
CA LYS A 127 -9.97 12.80 -6.57
C LYS A 127 -11.19 12.01 -6.09
N GLU A 128 -11.11 10.69 -6.09
CA GLU A 128 -12.16 9.79 -5.57
C GLU A 128 -12.06 9.56 -4.06
N GLY A 129 -11.14 10.25 -3.37
CA GLY A 129 -10.97 10.19 -1.92
C GLY A 129 -10.16 9.00 -1.43
N PHE A 130 -9.38 8.34 -2.30
CA PHE A 130 -8.41 7.35 -1.84
C PHE A 130 -7.18 8.01 -1.20
N VAL A 131 -6.64 7.37 -0.18
CA VAL A 131 -5.30 7.67 0.36
C VAL A 131 -4.29 6.87 -0.47
N VAL A 132 -3.71 7.53 -1.47
CA VAL A 132 -2.87 6.86 -2.48
C VAL A 132 -1.41 6.88 -2.08
N LEU A 133 -0.79 5.69 -2.04
CA LEU A 133 0.64 5.48 -1.85
C LEU A 133 1.20 4.82 -3.13
N PRO A 134 1.66 5.60 -4.12
CA PRO A 134 2.12 5.07 -5.39
C PRO A 134 3.53 4.48 -5.29
N TYR A 135 3.70 3.24 -5.78
CA TYR A 135 4.98 2.60 -6.01
C TYR A 135 5.57 3.09 -7.33
N MET A 136 6.79 3.62 -7.31
CA MET A 136 7.38 4.30 -8.44
C MET A 136 8.84 3.92 -8.68
N TYR A 137 9.30 4.02 -9.93
CA TYR A 137 10.73 4.03 -10.23
C TYR A 137 11.35 5.34 -9.69
N PRO A 138 12.50 5.28 -8.97
CA PRO A 138 13.08 6.45 -8.31
C PRO A 138 13.46 7.55 -9.30
N ASP A 139 12.66 8.59 -9.37
CA ASP A 139 12.87 9.81 -10.13
C ASP A 139 12.25 10.99 -9.40
N LEU A 140 13.02 12.07 -9.22
CA LEU A 140 12.58 13.23 -8.44
C LEU A 140 11.42 13.96 -9.10
N TYR A 141 11.39 14.06 -10.43
CA TYR A 141 10.33 14.78 -11.14
C TYR A 141 9.04 13.96 -11.11
N ALA A 142 9.12 12.65 -11.35
CA ALA A 142 7.97 11.77 -11.19
C ALA A 142 7.41 11.79 -9.75
N ALA A 143 8.27 11.86 -8.73
CA ALA A 143 7.82 12.00 -7.35
C ALA A 143 7.05 13.31 -7.12
N ARG A 144 7.50 14.43 -7.70
CA ARG A 144 6.78 15.71 -7.66
C ARG A 144 5.43 15.65 -8.38
N ASP A 145 5.40 15.00 -9.55
CA ASP A 145 4.16 14.81 -10.30
C ASP A 145 3.15 13.97 -9.51
N LEU A 146 3.60 12.93 -8.82
CA LEU A 146 2.77 12.11 -7.93
C LEU A 146 2.22 12.91 -6.75
N VAL A 147 3.03 13.76 -6.12
CA VAL A 147 2.56 14.66 -5.04
C VAL A 147 1.53 15.64 -5.59
N ASN A 148 1.77 16.24 -6.75
CA ASN A 148 0.83 17.15 -7.40
C ASN A 148 -0.47 16.45 -7.81
N ALA A 149 -0.41 15.16 -8.15
CA ALA A 149 -1.56 14.30 -8.44
C ALA A 149 -2.37 13.91 -7.18
N GLY A 150 -1.87 14.23 -5.98
CA GLY A 150 -2.58 13.99 -4.72
C GLY A 150 -2.12 12.75 -3.96
N ALA A 151 -0.93 12.22 -4.21
CA ALA A 151 -0.36 11.14 -3.41
C ALA A 151 -0.19 11.56 -1.94
N ALA A 152 -0.59 10.69 -1.01
CA ALA A 152 -0.38 10.91 0.43
C ALA A 152 1.08 10.70 0.84
N ALA A 153 1.78 9.82 0.16
CA ALA A 153 3.22 9.58 0.25
C ALA A 153 3.67 8.89 -1.04
N VAL A 154 4.96 8.95 -1.38
CA VAL A 154 5.54 8.20 -2.51
C VAL A 154 6.35 7.02 -2.00
N MET A 155 6.34 5.90 -2.73
CA MET A 155 7.02 4.66 -2.38
C MET A 155 8.08 4.33 -3.46
N PRO A 156 9.28 4.91 -3.40
CA PRO A 156 10.32 4.63 -4.39
C PRO A 156 10.78 3.17 -4.31
N LEU A 157 11.01 2.56 -5.47
CA LEU A 157 11.66 1.27 -5.59
C LEU A 157 13.04 1.33 -4.96
N ALA A 158 13.27 0.55 -3.90
CA ALA A 158 14.56 0.46 -3.22
C ALA A 158 15.41 -0.70 -3.72
N SER A 159 14.78 -1.77 -4.19
CA SER A 159 15.40 -2.96 -4.75
C SER A 159 14.49 -3.61 -5.80
N PRO A 160 15.03 -4.18 -6.88
CA PRO A 160 14.23 -4.96 -7.84
C PRO A 160 13.51 -6.13 -7.15
N ILE A 161 12.33 -6.43 -7.68
CA ILE A 161 11.47 -7.52 -7.17
C ILE A 161 12.04 -8.88 -7.59
#